data_badbf4aaf033bd72ac80d8753a81a87f
#
_entry.id   badbf4aaf033bd72ac80d8753a81a87f
#
_cell.length_a   1.000
_cell.length_b   1.000
_cell.length_c   1.000
_cell.angle_alpha   90.00
_cell.angle_beta   90.00
_cell.angle_gamma   90.00
#
_symmetry.space_group_name_H-M   'P 1'
#
loop_
_entity.id
_entity.type
_entity.pdbx_description
1 polymer ?
#
loop_
_entity_poly.entity_id
_entity_poly.type
_entity_poly.pdbx_seq_one_letter_code
_entity_poly.pdbx_strand_id
1 'polypeptide(L)'
;MRQEEAAFLSKSCDAMVVVGDARSSNTGRLAMICKENCPKVVLVDHADELDMTFFHGAATVGITAGASTPPWIIKEVNNKMSEELKVETAQEENFAELLEQSLKTLNNG
;
A
#
# COMPACT_ATOMS: atom_id res chain seq x y z
N MET A 1 -0.93 15.39 -0.24
CA MET A 1 0.14 14.78 -1.05
C MET A 1 0.47 13.39 -0.55
N ARG A 2 0.73 12.48 -1.46
CA ARG A 2 1.02 11.10 -1.11
C ARG A 2 2.21 10.95 -0.17
N GLN A 3 3.24 11.75 -0.38
CA GLN A 3 4.44 11.65 0.45
C GLN A 3 4.17 12.01 1.90
N GLU A 4 3.40 13.07 2.13
CA GLU A 4 3.04 13.49 3.48
C GLU A 4 2.16 12.46 4.16
N GLU A 5 1.20 11.92 3.41
CA GLU A 5 0.30 10.90 3.92
C GLU A 5 1.04 9.60 4.24
N ALA A 6 1.99 9.23 3.37
CA ALA A 6 2.82 8.06 3.61
C ALA A 6 3.67 8.22 4.87
N ALA A 7 4.24 9.41 5.07
CA ALA A 7 5.02 9.68 6.27
C ALA A 7 4.16 9.57 7.53
N PHE A 8 2.99 10.18 7.49
CA PHE A 8 2.06 10.15 8.62
C PHE A 8 1.62 8.71 8.93
N LEU A 9 1.22 7.98 7.89
CA LEU A 9 0.75 6.61 8.05
C LEU A 9 1.84 5.70 8.60
N SER A 10 3.05 5.83 8.07
CA SER A 10 4.16 4.97 8.47
C SER A 10 4.54 5.15 9.94
N LYS A 11 4.31 6.32 10.51
CA LYS A 11 4.57 6.55 11.93
C LYS A 11 3.61 5.79 12.83
N SER A 12 2.41 5.50 12.35
CA SER A 12 1.39 4.84 13.15
C SER A 12 1.26 3.35 12.86
N CYS A 13 2.03 2.83 11.91
CA CYS A 13 1.97 1.42 11.53
C CYS A 13 3.21 0.66 11.97
N ASP A 14 3.05 -0.63 12.21
CA ASP A 14 4.16 -1.52 12.54
C ASP A 14 4.91 -1.99 11.30
N ALA A 15 4.23 -2.00 10.16
CA ALA A 15 4.81 -2.36 8.88
C ALA A 15 4.13 -1.58 7.77
N MET A 16 4.85 -1.40 6.67
CA MET A 16 4.32 -0.68 5.50
C MET A 16 4.57 -1.48 4.23
N VAL A 17 3.59 -1.44 3.35
CA VAL A 17 3.72 -1.98 1.99
C VAL A 17 3.66 -0.80 1.03
N VAL A 18 4.70 -0.66 0.23
CA VAL A 18 4.75 0.34 -0.84
C VAL A 18 4.53 -0.38 -2.16
N VAL A 19 3.46 -0.05 -2.85
CA VAL A 19 3.09 -0.71 -4.11
C VAL A 19 3.52 0.14 -5.29
N GLY A 20 4.31 -0.43 -6.17
CA GLY A 20 4.73 0.27 -7.38
C GLY A 20 6.01 -0.29 -7.95
N ASP A 21 6.43 0.27 -9.07
CA ASP A 21 7.65 -0.13 -9.76
C ASP A 21 8.87 0.47 -9.04
N ALA A 22 9.78 -0.38 -8.62
CA ALA A 22 11.00 0.05 -7.94
C ALA A 22 11.85 1.01 -8.78
N ARG A 23 11.67 0.98 -10.10
CA ARG A 23 12.41 1.88 -10.99
C ARG A 23 11.82 3.29 -11.03
N SER A 24 10.60 3.46 -10.55
CA SER A 24 9.96 4.76 -10.49
C SER A 24 10.56 5.59 -9.36
N SER A 25 10.99 6.81 -9.66
CA SER A 25 11.55 7.69 -8.63
C SER A 25 10.53 8.05 -7.57
N ASN A 26 9.26 8.18 -7.95
CA ASN A 26 8.19 8.45 -7.01
C ASN A 26 8.01 7.29 -6.02
N THR A 27 7.99 6.07 -6.52
CA THR A 27 7.86 4.88 -5.69
C THR A 27 9.06 4.73 -4.75
N GLY A 28 10.27 4.93 -5.26
CA GLY A 28 11.48 4.87 -4.46
C GLY A 28 11.47 5.88 -3.33
N ARG A 29 11.01 7.08 -3.61
CA ARG A 29 10.92 8.14 -2.60
C ARG A 29 9.91 7.78 -1.51
N LEU A 30 8.75 7.23 -1.88
CA LEU A 30 7.78 6.77 -0.90
C LEU A 30 8.35 5.69 0.00
N ALA A 31 9.08 4.74 -0.58
CA ALA A 31 9.70 3.68 0.20
C ALA A 31 10.71 4.25 1.21
N MET A 32 11.50 5.22 0.79
CA MET A 32 12.46 5.87 1.68
C MET A 32 11.77 6.58 2.84
N ILE A 33 10.71 7.32 2.55
CA ILE A 33 9.95 8.03 3.56
C ILE A 33 9.38 7.04 4.58
N CYS A 34 8.83 5.94 4.10
CA CYS A 34 8.28 4.93 5.00
C CYS A 34 9.37 4.30 5.87
N LYS A 35 10.54 4.04 5.30
CA LYS A 35 11.65 3.45 6.05
C LYS A 35 12.15 4.35 7.17
N GLU A 36 12.05 5.66 6.99
CA GLU A 36 12.46 6.61 8.01
C GLU A 36 11.55 6.56 9.24
N ASN A 37 10.31 6.15 9.06
CA ASN A 37 9.28 6.24 10.09
C ASN A 37 8.74 4.91 10.57
N CYS A 38 9.09 3.81 9.91
CA CYS A 38 8.52 2.51 10.20
C CYS A 38 9.63 1.44 10.18
N PRO A 39 9.63 0.50 11.15
CA PRO A 39 10.70 -0.50 11.23
C PRO A 39 10.67 -1.55 10.13
N LYS A 40 9.51 -1.80 9.54
CA LYS A 40 9.36 -2.82 8.49
C LYS A 40 8.70 -2.21 7.28
N VAL A 41 9.43 -2.17 6.16
CA VAL A 41 8.88 -1.65 4.89
C VAL A 41 9.25 -2.61 3.77
N VAL A 42 8.27 -2.97 2.96
CA VAL A 42 8.47 -3.80 1.78
C VAL A 42 7.92 -3.09 0.56
N LEU A 43 8.64 -3.20 -0.54
CA LEU A 43 8.23 -2.65 -1.83
C LEU A 43 7.85 -3.80 -2.74
N VAL A 44 6.62 -3.77 -3.26
CA VAL A 44 6.12 -4.81 -4.17
C VAL A 44 5.51 -4.18 -5.41
N ASP A 45 5.66 -4.86 -6.53
CA ASP A 45 5.08 -4.46 -7.79
C ASP A 45 3.72 -5.13 -8.01
N HIS A 46 3.56 -6.34 -7.48
CA HIS A 46 2.34 -7.13 -7.57
C HIS A 46 2.07 -7.84 -6.26
N ALA A 47 0.81 -8.23 -6.05
CA ALA A 47 0.41 -8.93 -4.84
C ALA A 47 1.17 -10.26 -4.65
N ASP A 48 1.57 -10.90 -5.74
CA ASP A 48 2.30 -12.16 -5.69
C ASP A 48 3.65 -12.05 -4.98
N GLU A 49 4.20 -10.85 -4.94
CA GLU A 49 5.49 -10.60 -4.30
C GLU A 49 5.41 -10.49 -2.79
N LEU A 50 4.20 -10.42 -2.25
CA LEU A 50 4.02 -10.31 -0.81
C LEU A 50 4.33 -11.62 -0.11
N ASP A 51 5.22 -11.54 0.86
CA ASP A 51 5.50 -12.64 1.77
C ASP A 51 4.82 -12.29 3.10
N MET A 52 3.74 -12.97 3.41
CA MET A 52 2.95 -12.66 4.60
C MET A 52 3.71 -12.89 5.89
N THR A 53 4.75 -13.72 5.86
CA THR A 53 5.58 -13.92 7.06
C THR A 53 6.35 -12.66 7.44
N PHE A 54 6.59 -11.74 6.49
CA PHE A 54 7.23 -10.47 6.77
C PHE A 54 6.46 -9.66 7.80
N PHE A 55 5.13 -9.82 7.83
CA PHE A 55 4.25 -9.05 8.70
C PHE A 55 3.93 -9.74 10.01
N HIS A 56 4.55 -10.86 10.26
CA HIS A 56 4.30 -11.63 11.46
C HIS A 56 4.61 -10.79 12.70
N GLY A 57 3.66 -10.66 13.59
CA GLY A 57 3.79 -9.85 14.78
C GLY A 57 3.38 -8.38 14.61
N ALA A 58 3.09 -7.94 13.38
CA ALA A 58 2.63 -6.58 13.15
C ALA A 58 1.15 -6.46 13.51
N ALA A 59 0.83 -5.47 14.35
CA ALA A 59 -0.56 -5.22 14.74
C ALA A 59 -1.30 -4.43 13.66
N THR A 60 -0.60 -3.49 13.01
CA THR A 60 -1.18 -2.64 11.98
C THR A 60 -0.22 -2.53 10.81
N VAL A 61 -0.74 -2.72 9.61
CA VAL A 61 0.03 -2.61 8.38
C VAL A 61 -0.57 -1.52 7.51
N GLY A 62 0.27 -0.63 7.02
CA GLY A 62 -0.16 0.43 6.12
C GLY A 62 0.17 0.10 4.67
N ILE A 63 -0.64 0.59 3.76
CA ILE A 63 -0.42 0.43 2.33
C ILE A 63 -0.39 1.81 1.68
N THR A 64 0.64 2.07 0.89
CA THR A 64 0.70 3.26 0.06
C THR A 64 1.17 2.85 -1.33
N ALA A 65 0.94 3.70 -2.32
CA ALA A 65 1.24 3.35 -3.69
C ALA A 65 1.80 4.55 -4.45
N GLY A 66 2.69 4.27 -5.40
CA GLY A 66 3.21 5.29 -6.29
C GLY A 66 2.11 5.82 -7.21
N ALA A 67 2.31 7.04 -7.72
CA ALA A 67 1.31 7.73 -8.55
C ALA A 67 0.96 6.97 -9.82
N SER A 68 1.88 6.20 -10.35
CA SER A 68 1.66 5.46 -11.59
C SER A 68 1.12 4.04 -11.39
N THR A 69 0.90 3.64 -10.14
CA THR A 69 0.41 2.29 -9.84
C THR A 69 -1.06 2.14 -10.25
N PRO A 70 -1.39 1.13 -11.07
CA PRO A 70 -2.79 0.91 -11.46
C PRO A 70 -3.66 0.54 -10.26
N PRO A 71 -4.91 1.03 -10.23
CA PRO A 71 -5.82 0.73 -9.12
C PRO A 71 -6.06 -0.75 -8.87
N TRP A 72 -6.07 -1.57 -9.92
CA TRP A 72 -6.34 -3.00 -9.77
C TRP A 72 -5.24 -3.72 -9.01
N ILE A 73 -3.99 -3.26 -9.15
CA ILE A 73 -2.87 -3.82 -8.40
C ILE A 73 -3.01 -3.46 -6.92
N ILE A 74 -3.38 -2.21 -6.64
CA ILE A 74 -3.59 -1.74 -5.26
C ILE A 74 -4.69 -2.56 -4.60
N LYS A 75 -5.75 -2.82 -5.34
CA LYS A 75 -6.87 -3.62 -4.85
C LYS A 75 -6.43 -5.05 -4.52
N GLU A 76 -5.65 -5.68 -5.39
CA GLU A 76 -5.16 -7.03 -5.15
C GLU A 76 -4.30 -7.12 -3.91
N VAL A 77 -3.40 -6.14 -3.74
CA VAL A 77 -2.53 -6.08 -2.57
C VAL A 77 -3.38 -5.91 -1.31
N ASN A 78 -4.32 -4.97 -1.35
CA ASN A 78 -5.20 -4.71 -0.22
C ASN A 78 -6.02 -5.95 0.16
N ASN A 79 -6.57 -6.64 -0.82
CA ASN A 79 -7.36 -7.84 -0.55
C ASN A 79 -6.53 -8.94 0.09
N LYS A 80 -5.32 -9.15 -0.42
CA LYS A 80 -4.44 -10.16 0.14
C LYS A 80 -4.06 -9.86 1.58
N MET A 81 -3.76 -8.59 1.86
CA MET A 81 -3.39 -8.15 3.20
C MET A 81 -4.56 -8.23 4.17
N SER A 82 -5.73 -7.80 3.73
CA SER A 82 -6.91 -7.68 4.59
C SER A 82 -7.46 -9.01 5.07
N GLU A 83 -7.16 -10.10 4.37
CA GLU A 83 -7.63 -11.43 4.77
C GLU A 83 -7.01 -11.89 6.08
N GLU A 84 -5.82 -11.40 6.41
CA GLU A 84 -5.08 -11.88 7.57
C GLU A 84 -4.68 -10.79 8.56
N LEU A 85 -4.68 -9.53 8.13
CA LEU A 85 -4.13 -8.42 8.92
C LEU A 85 -5.06 -7.23 8.94
N LYS A 86 -4.93 -6.43 10.00
CA LYS A 86 -5.58 -5.14 10.05
C LYS A 86 -4.78 -4.17 9.18
N VAL A 87 -5.42 -3.56 8.20
CA VAL A 87 -4.76 -2.71 7.20
C VAL A 87 -5.26 -1.28 7.30
N GLU A 88 -4.32 -0.33 7.26
CA GLU A 88 -4.59 1.09 7.13
C GLU A 88 -4.06 1.56 5.78
N THR A 89 -4.78 2.46 5.13
CA THR A 89 -4.35 2.95 3.82
C THR A 89 -4.13 4.46 3.83
N ALA A 90 -3.08 4.89 3.13
CA ALA A 90 -2.84 6.31 2.92
C ALA A 90 -3.86 6.86 1.92
N GLN A 91 -4.16 8.14 2.03
CA GLN A 91 -5.14 8.80 1.15
C GLN A 91 -6.48 8.06 1.16
N GLU A 92 -6.97 7.82 2.35
CA GLU A 92 -8.14 6.98 2.56
C GLU A 92 -9.31 7.29 1.63
N GLU A 93 -9.65 8.57 1.48
CA GLU A 93 -10.73 8.97 0.60
C GLU A 93 -10.49 8.60 -0.86
N ASN A 94 -9.30 8.91 -1.36
CA ASN A 94 -8.95 8.61 -2.75
C ASN A 94 -8.82 7.11 -2.98
N PHE A 95 -8.29 6.41 -2.00
CA PHE A 95 -8.14 4.96 -2.09
C PHE A 95 -9.50 4.28 -2.17
N ALA A 96 -10.42 4.66 -1.29
CA ALA A 96 -11.78 4.10 -1.29
C ALA A 96 -12.50 4.39 -2.60
N GLU A 97 -12.32 5.60 -3.12
CA GLU A 97 -12.91 5.99 -4.39
C GLU A 97 -12.38 5.16 -5.54
N LEU A 98 -11.08 4.95 -5.58
CA LEU A 98 -10.44 4.11 -6.60
C LEU A 98 -10.94 2.67 -6.53
N LEU A 99 -11.10 2.13 -5.33
CA LEU A 99 -11.63 0.78 -5.16
C LEU A 99 -13.07 0.68 -5.65
N GLU A 100 -13.90 1.67 -5.34
CA GLU A 100 -15.28 1.70 -5.80
C GLU A 100 -15.36 1.75 -7.32
N GLN A 101 -14.54 2.58 -7.94
CA GLN A 101 -14.50 2.67 -9.39
C GLN A 101 -14.07 1.36 -10.03
N SER A 102 -13.09 0.70 -9.44
CA SER A 102 -12.64 -0.60 -9.92
C SER A 102 -13.74 -1.64 -9.82
N LEU A 103 -14.47 -1.65 -8.71
CA LEU A 103 -15.57 -2.59 -8.51
C LEU A 103 -16.70 -2.32 -9.49
N LYS A 104 -17.06 -1.07 -9.72
CA LYS A 104 -18.09 -0.71 -10.69
C LYS A 104 -17.70 -1.15 -12.09
N THR A 105 -16.45 -0.95 -12.47
CA THR A 105 -15.96 -1.37 -13.76
C THR A 105 -16.07 -2.89 -13.92
N LEU A 106 -15.70 -3.64 -12.91
CA LEU A 106 -15.80 -5.10 -12.93
C LEU A 106 -17.26 -5.58 -13.01
N ASN A 107 -18.15 -4.88 -12.30
CA ASN A 107 -19.57 -5.27 -12.26
C ASN A 107 -20.31 -4.89 -13.53
N ASN A 108 -19.88 -3.84 -14.20
CA ASN A 108 -20.58 -3.31 -15.36
C ASN A 108 -19.98 -3.74 -16.69
N GLY A 109 -18.86 -4.36 -16.65
CA GLY A 109 -18.18 -4.69 -17.91
C GLY A 109 -17.48 -5.83 -18.01
#